data_877f289964ec8bd4d4e6590b70e45d05
#
_entry.id   877f289964ec8bd4d4e6590b70e45d05
#
_cell.length_a   1.000
_cell.length_b   1.000
_cell.length_c   1.000
_cell.angle_alpha   90.00
_cell.angle_beta   90.00
_cell.angle_gamma   90.00
#
_symmetry.space_group_name_H-M   'P 1'
#
loop_
_entity.id
_entity.type
_entity.pdbx_description
1 polymer ?
#
loop_
_entity_poly.entity_id
_entity_poly.type
_entity_poly.pdbx_seq_one_letter_code
_entity_poly.pdbx_strand_id
1 'polypeptide(L)'
;MRFVDEFRDPEKAQALAAQIAGLCEPGRQYKFMEVCGGHTHTIYKHGLEDYLPESITLVHGPGCPVCVIPMGRVDDAIFIAKQPDVIMTSFGDMMRVPGSHGSFFDATAEGADIRMVYSPLDALKIARQNPDKRVVFMAIGFETTAPSSAMTVLRAAADGIENFSLFCNHVTIIPAIKAILDSPDLRLDGFIGPGHVSTVIGCRPYEFIAGDYGKPLVCAGFEPLDLLQSIYMLMLQLKEGRCEVENQYTRVVPWDGNLKALQVINQVMELRPYFEWRGLGFISHSALRVKERYADFDAERLFLVPGVRVADPKACQCGEVLKGVLKPWECKVFGTACTPETPIGTCMVSPEGACAAYYNFGRFTRERVKEATRA
;
A
#
# COMPACT_ATOMS: atom_id res chain seq x y z
N MET A 1 -0.01 13.68 23.69
CA MET A 1 0.99 12.56 23.74
C MET A 1 2.20 13.02 22.93
N ARG A 2 3.41 12.93 23.48
CA ARG A 2 4.64 13.37 22.80
C ARG A 2 4.75 12.71 21.40
N PHE A 3 5.16 13.47 20.39
CA PHE A 3 5.22 13.08 18.98
C PHE A 3 3.87 12.75 18.28
N VAL A 4 2.73 13.08 18.90
CA VAL A 4 1.40 12.93 18.30
C VAL A 4 0.66 14.26 18.31
N ASP A 5 0.32 14.79 19.50
CA ASP A 5 -0.51 16.00 19.63
C ASP A 5 0.18 17.23 19.01
N GLU A 6 1.51 17.31 19.15
CA GLU A 6 2.33 18.39 18.60
C GLU A 6 2.36 18.44 17.07
N PHE A 7 2.05 17.29 16.40
CA PHE A 7 1.95 17.18 14.95
C PHE A 7 0.51 17.29 14.42
N ARG A 8 -0.47 17.55 15.32
CA ARG A 8 -1.89 17.73 15.01
C ARG A 8 -2.41 19.13 15.40
N ASP A 9 -1.50 20.06 15.63
CA ASP A 9 -1.79 21.42 16.03
C ASP A 9 -2.44 22.18 14.86
N PRO A 10 -3.71 22.66 14.99
CA PRO A 10 -4.43 23.31 13.91
C PRO A 10 -3.87 24.70 13.56
N GLU A 11 -3.29 25.44 14.53
CA GLU A 11 -2.71 26.75 14.26
C GLU A 11 -1.46 26.61 13.39
N LYS A 12 -0.61 25.63 13.69
CA LYS A 12 0.56 25.31 12.85
C LYS A 12 0.16 24.81 11.47
N ALA A 13 -0.93 24.03 11.38
CA ALA A 13 -1.45 23.56 10.10
C ALA A 13 -1.90 24.74 9.23
N GLN A 14 -2.63 25.70 9.80
CA GLN A 14 -3.03 26.92 9.10
C GLN A 14 -1.84 27.79 8.68
N ALA A 15 -0.83 27.92 9.55
CA ALA A 15 0.40 28.66 9.23
C ALA A 15 1.16 28.02 8.05
N LEU A 16 1.31 26.69 8.04
CA LEU A 16 1.93 25.97 6.91
C LEU A 16 1.10 26.10 5.63
N ALA A 17 -0.22 25.99 5.71
CA ALA A 17 -1.10 26.18 4.58
C ALA A 17 -0.96 27.56 3.95
N ALA A 18 -0.86 28.62 4.78
CA ALA A 18 -0.61 29.98 4.30
C ALA A 18 0.76 30.12 3.62
N GLN A 19 1.80 29.47 4.14
CA GLN A 19 3.12 29.44 3.52
C GLN A 19 3.08 28.70 2.16
N ILE A 20 2.40 27.56 2.09
CA ILE A 20 2.20 26.81 0.84
C ILE A 20 1.48 27.69 -0.19
N ALA A 21 0.42 28.39 0.21
CA ALA A 21 -0.31 29.30 -0.67
C ALA A 21 0.56 30.42 -1.22
N GLY A 22 1.48 30.97 -0.39
CA GLY A 22 2.45 31.99 -0.79
C GLY A 22 3.51 31.51 -1.79
N LEU A 23 3.67 30.20 -1.98
CA LEU A 23 4.57 29.60 -2.98
C LEU A 23 3.89 29.34 -4.32
N CYS A 24 2.54 29.35 -4.38
CA CYS A 24 1.80 29.08 -5.61
C CYS A 24 1.97 30.23 -6.62
N GLU A 25 2.28 29.87 -7.86
CA GLU A 25 2.33 30.80 -8.99
C GLU A 25 0.92 31.02 -9.54
N PRO A 26 0.53 32.28 -9.89
CA PRO A 26 -0.76 32.54 -10.49
C PRO A 26 -1.03 31.73 -11.76
N GLY A 27 -2.16 31.03 -11.80
CA GLY A 27 -2.60 30.25 -12.97
C GLY A 27 -1.92 28.88 -13.13
N ARG A 28 -0.96 28.52 -12.27
CA ARG A 28 -0.31 27.21 -12.30
C ARG A 28 -1.06 26.20 -11.43
N GLN A 29 -1.25 25.01 -11.97
CA GLN A 29 -1.79 23.87 -11.23
C GLN A 29 -0.65 22.94 -10.83
N TYR A 30 -0.71 22.41 -9.61
CA TYR A 30 0.27 21.49 -9.04
C TYR A 30 -0.39 20.15 -8.72
N LYS A 31 0.25 19.06 -9.07
CA LYS A 31 -0.27 17.72 -8.81
C LYS A 31 0.81 16.88 -8.13
N PHE A 32 0.57 16.51 -6.86
CA PHE A 32 1.45 15.65 -6.09
C PHE A 32 0.81 14.27 -5.87
N MET A 33 1.60 13.22 -6.06
CA MET A 33 1.15 11.85 -5.78
C MET A 33 1.76 11.36 -4.47
N GLU A 34 0.90 10.95 -3.54
CA GLU A 34 1.33 10.14 -2.42
C GLU A 34 1.25 8.65 -2.79
N VAL A 35 2.18 7.84 -2.28
CA VAL A 35 2.30 6.41 -2.58
C VAL A 35 2.36 5.57 -1.31
N CYS A 36 1.54 5.95 -0.30
CA CYS A 36 1.43 5.22 0.96
C CYS A 36 0.02 5.33 1.52
N GLY A 37 -0.66 4.20 1.74
CA GLY A 37 -2.03 4.19 2.23
C GLY A 37 -2.24 4.91 3.57
N GLY A 38 -1.22 4.95 4.44
CA GLY A 38 -1.25 5.75 5.66
C GLY A 38 -1.36 7.25 5.39
N HIS A 39 -0.74 7.77 4.31
CA HIS A 39 -0.91 9.16 3.88
C HIS A 39 -2.33 9.41 3.38
N THR A 40 -2.85 8.53 2.52
CA THR A 40 -4.23 8.59 2.03
C THR A 40 -5.23 8.69 3.19
N HIS A 41 -5.06 7.80 4.18
CA HIS A 41 -5.88 7.78 5.39
C HIS A 41 -5.81 9.12 6.15
N THR A 42 -4.61 9.65 6.38
CA THR A 42 -4.41 10.91 7.10
C THR A 42 -4.99 12.10 6.34
N ILE A 43 -4.78 12.17 5.03
CA ILE A 43 -5.31 13.24 4.17
C ILE A 43 -6.82 13.35 4.32
N TYR A 44 -7.55 12.26 4.17
CA TYR A 44 -9.01 12.28 4.27
C TYR A 44 -9.53 12.39 5.69
N LYS A 45 -8.91 11.70 6.65
CA LYS A 45 -9.33 11.73 8.05
C LYS A 45 -9.23 13.13 8.67
N HIS A 46 -8.22 13.89 8.30
CA HIS A 46 -7.98 15.22 8.84
C HIS A 46 -8.36 16.34 7.88
N GLY A 47 -8.95 16.03 6.71
CA GLY A 47 -9.39 17.02 5.74
C GLY A 47 -8.25 17.89 5.21
N LEU A 48 -7.07 17.32 4.96
CA LEU A 48 -5.89 18.12 4.60
C LEU A 48 -6.05 18.84 3.25
N GLU A 49 -6.88 18.31 2.34
CA GLU A 49 -7.17 18.99 1.07
C GLU A 49 -7.88 20.34 1.30
N ASP A 50 -8.65 20.49 2.39
CA ASP A 50 -9.36 21.75 2.71
C ASP A 50 -8.42 22.89 3.18
N TYR A 51 -7.21 22.54 3.62
CA TYR A 51 -6.17 23.50 3.99
C TYR A 51 -5.35 23.99 2.79
N LEU A 52 -5.39 23.25 1.68
CA LEU A 52 -4.56 23.54 0.51
C LEU A 52 -5.27 24.47 -0.48
N PRO A 53 -4.53 25.33 -1.20
CA PRO A 53 -5.09 26.09 -2.32
C PRO A 53 -5.69 25.16 -3.39
N GLU A 54 -6.76 25.60 -4.05
CA GLU A 54 -7.41 24.87 -5.15
C GLU A 54 -6.45 24.52 -6.31
N SER A 55 -5.35 25.25 -6.41
CA SER A 55 -4.28 24.99 -7.39
C SER A 55 -3.45 23.74 -7.07
N ILE A 56 -3.55 23.16 -5.86
CA ILE A 56 -2.82 21.96 -5.46
C ILE A 56 -3.77 20.78 -5.40
N THR A 57 -3.47 19.75 -6.19
CA THR A 57 -4.22 18.49 -6.22
C THR A 57 -3.36 17.37 -5.67
N LEU A 58 -3.86 16.66 -4.66
CA LEU A 58 -3.24 15.43 -4.18
C LEU A 58 -3.86 14.23 -4.93
N VAL A 59 -3.05 13.32 -5.42
CA VAL A 59 -3.51 12.06 -6.03
C VAL A 59 -2.92 10.87 -5.29
N HIS A 60 -3.68 9.79 -5.26
CA HIS A 60 -3.38 8.62 -4.45
C HIS A 60 -2.83 7.50 -5.34
N GLY A 61 -1.56 7.20 -5.17
CA GLY A 61 -0.87 6.13 -5.89
C GLY A 61 -1.06 4.75 -5.24
N PRO A 62 -0.34 3.72 -5.74
CA PRO A 62 -0.48 2.33 -5.30
C PRO A 62 0.19 2.05 -3.95
N GLY A 63 -0.19 2.78 -2.90
CA GLY A 63 0.41 2.70 -1.56
C GLY A 63 -0.17 1.66 -0.61
N CYS A 64 -1.25 0.96 -0.98
CA CYS A 64 -1.92 -0.05 -0.18
C CYS A 64 -1.72 -1.45 -0.80
N PRO A 65 -1.10 -2.42 -0.11
CA PRO A 65 -0.81 -3.74 -0.68
C PRO A 65 -2.07 -4.56 -0.98
N VAL A 66 -3.10 -4.42 -0.15
CA VAL A 66 -4.42 -5.04 -0.35
C VAL A 66 -5.07 -4.52 -1.62
N CYS A 67 -4.87 -3.23 -1.93
CA CYS A 67 -5.48 -2.59 -3.08
C CYS A 67 -4.92 -3.09 -4.43
N VAL A 68 -3.70 -3.58 -4.42
CA VAL A 68 -2.97 -3.97 -5.64
C VAL A 68 -2.84 -5.48 -5.85
N ILE A 69 -3.37 -6.30 -4.92
CA ILE A 69 -3.30 -7.75 -5.06
C ILE A 69 -4.19 -8.24 -6.21
N PRO A 70 -3.68 -9.04 -7.17
CA PRO A 70 -4.48 -9.60 -8.26
C PRO A 70 -5.54 -10.57 -7.76
N MET A 71 -6.69 -10.63 -8.43
CA MET A 71 -7.75 -11.59 -8.09
C MET A 71 -7.27 -13.03 -8.17
N GLY A 72 -6.47 -13.39 -9.17
CA GLY A 72 -5.91 -14.73 -9.30
C GLY A 72 -5.07 -15.15 -8.10
N ARG A 73 -4.37 -14.22 -7.44
CA ARG A 73 -3.61 -14.54 -6.21
C ARG A 73 -4.52 -14.77 -5.00
N VAL A 74 -5.68 -14.13 -4.97
CA VAL A 74 -6.71 -14.42 -3.95
C VAL A 74 -7.31 -15.80 -4.21
N ASP A 75 -7.60 -16.13 -5.46
CA ASP A 75 -8.13 -17.44 -5.86
C ASP A 75 -7.12 -18.57 -5.56
N ASP A 76 -5.84 -18.36 -5.83
CA ASP A 76 -4.77 -19.30 -5.45
C ASP A 76 -4.70 -19.50 -3.94
N ALA A 77 -4.87 -18.44 -3.14
CA ALA A 77 -4.89 -18.54 -1.69
C ALA A 77 -6.12 -19.31 -1.18
N ILE A 78 -7.29 -19.09 -1.79
CA ILE A 78 -8.52 -19.84 -1.49
C ILE A 78 -8.35 -21.31 -1.89
N PHE A 79 -7.74 -21.60 -3.04
CA PHE A 79 -7.39 -22.96 -3.47
C PHE A 79 -6.53 -23.67 -2.43
N ILE A 80 -5.46 -23.02 -1.93
CA ILE A 80 -4.61 -23.58 -0.87
C ILE A 80 -5.42 -23.80 0.40
N ALA A 81 -6.24 -22.83 0.83
CA ALA A 81 -7.01 -22.90 2.06
C ALA A 81 -8.03 -24.06 2.07
N LYS A 82 -8.52 -24.48 0.91
CA LYS A 82 -9.47 -25.59 0.74
C LYS A 82 -8.79 -26.98 0.64
N GLN A 83 -7.45 -27.04 0.67
CA GLN A 83 -6.77 -28.35 0.68
C GLN A 83 -6.96 -29.05 2.03
N PRO A 84 -7.00 -30.40 2.03
CA PRO A 84 -7.06 -31.16 3.27
C PRO A 84 -5.92 -30.81 4.23
N ASP A 85 -6.21 -30.78 5.51
CA ASP A 85 -5.23 -30.55 6.59
C ASP A 85 -4.42 -29.26 6.48
N VAL A 86 -4.97 -28.23 5.79
CA VAL A 86 -4.39 -26.91 5.72
C VAL A 86 -5.08 -25.95 6.71
N ILE A 87 -4.26 -25.17 7.41
CA ILE A 87 -4.69 -23.97 8.13
C ILE A 87 -4.10 -22.77 7.37
N MET A 88 -4.96 -21.99 6.74
CA MET A 88 -4.57 -20.71 6.13
C MET A 88 -4.56 -19.62 7.20
N THR A 89 -3.52 -18.80 7.21
CA THR A 89 -3.41 -17.66 8.12
C THR A 89 -3.15 -16.39 7.32
N SER A 90 -3.75 -15.26 7.70
CA SER A 90 -3.52 -13.97 7.05
C SER A 90 -3.86 -12.80 7.96
N PHE A 91 -3.52 -11.58 7.52
CA PHE A 91 -3.98 -10.36 8.18
C PHE A 91 -5.47 -10.12 7.93
N GLY A 92 -6.12 -9.38 8.86
CA GLY A 92 -7.57 -9.21 8.87
C GLY A 92 -8.16 -8.59 7.61
N ASP A 93 -7.46 -7.65 6.97
CA ASP A 93 -7.94 -7.00 5.74
C ASP A 93 -8.14 -8.00 4.59
N MET A 94 -7.30 -9.05 4.53
CA MET A 94 -7.41 -10.08 3.51
C MET A 94 -8.70 -10.89 3.56
N MET A 95 -9.35 -10.98 4.73
CA MET A 95 -10.56 -11.78 4.91
C MET A 95 -11.71 -11.36 3.97
N ARG A 96 -11.74 -10.07 3.59
CA ARG A 96 -12.79 -9.48 2.75
C ARG A 96 -12.37 -9.22 1.30
N VAL A 97 -11.13 -9.51 0.94
CA VAL A 97 -10.64 -9.24 -0.42
C VAL A 97 -11.34 -10.17 -1.40
N PRO A 98 -12.05 -9.62 -2.40
CA PRO A 98 -12.75 -10.46 -3.36
C PRO A 98 -11.79 -11.09 -4.37
N GLY A 99 -11.81 -12.41 -4.46
CA GLY A 99 -11.36 -13.20 -5.60
C GLY A 99 -12.44 -13.31 -6.68
N SER A 100 -12.26 -14.19 -7.66
CA SER A 100 -13.27 -14.44 -8.70
C SER A 100 -14.45 -15.30 -8.22
N HIS A 101 -14.25 -16.10 -7.17
CA HIS A 101 -15.23 -17.05 -6.63
C HIS A 101 -15.50 -16.82 -5.13
N GLY A 102 -15.36 -15.60 -4.65
CA GLY A 102 -15.57 -15.23 -3.26
C GLY A 102 -14.32 -14.73 -2.54
N SER A 103 -14.40 -14.66 -1.23
CA SER A 103 -13.38 -14.18 -0.31
C SER A 103 -12.94 -15.28 0.66
N PHE A 104 -12.02 -14.97 1.56
CA PHE A 104 -11.69 -15.86 2.68
C PHE A 104 -12.88 -16.09 3.62
N PHE A 105 -13.78 -15.12 3.79
CA PHE A 105 -15.01 -15.35 4.56
C PHE A 105 -15.90 -16.40 3.90
N ASP A 106 -16.06 -16.33 2.58
CA ASP A 106 -16.86 -17.31 1.85
C ASP A 106 -16.23 -18.71 1.94
N ALA A 107 -14.92 -18.81 1.76
CA ALA A 107 -14.19 -20.07 1.91
C ALA A 107 -14.28 -20.64 3.34
N THR A 108 -14.29 -19.78 4.37
CA THR A 108 -14.51 -20.20 5.77
C THR A 108 -15.93 -20.74 5.96
N ALA A 109 -16.94 -20.10 5.37
CA ALA A 109 -18.31 -20.57 5.41
C ALA A 109 -18.49 -21.94 4.72
N GLU A 110 -17.65 -22.27 3.74
CA GLU A 110 -17.58 -23.56 3.06
C GLU A 110 -16.73 -24.62 3.80
N GLY A 111 -16.16 -24.26 4.97
CA GLY A 111 -15.46 -25.20 5.86
C GLY A 111 -13.93 -25.11 5.83
N ALA A 112 -13.31 -24.18 5.12
CA ALA A 112 -11.88 -23.97 5.17
C ALA A 112 -11.43 -23.42 6.53
N ASP A 113 -10.31 -23.93 7.08
CA ASP A 113 -9.72 -23.45 8.33
C ASP A 113 -8.85 -22.21 8.03
N ILE A 114 -9.46 -21.03 8.11
CA ILE A 114 -8.78 -19.74 7.85
C ILE A 114 -8.75 -18.92 9.14
N ARG A 115 -7.58 -18.51 9.58
CA ARG A 115 -7.37 -17.83 10.85
C ARG A 115 -6.70 -16.46 10.66
N MET A 116 -7.30 -15.42 11.25
CA MET A 116 -6.70 -14.10 11.31
C MET A 116 -5.55 -14.07 12.32
N VAL A 117 -4.42 -13.49 11.91
CA VAL A 117 -3.23 -13.30 12.74
C VAL A 117 -2.74 -11.85 12.66
N TYR A 118 -2.01 -11.41 13.67
CA TYR A 118 -1.42 -10.07 13.73
C TYR A 118 0.07 -10.07 13.37
N SER A 119 0.67 -11.26 13.27
CA SER A 119 2.09 -11.44 12.93
C SER A 119 2.30 -12.78 12.21
N PRO A 120 3.25 -12.88 11.28
CA PRO A 120 3.68 -14.16 10.73
C PRO A 120 4.18 -15.14 11.82
N LEU A 121 4.72 -14.63 12.92
CA LEU A 121 5.13 -15.45 14.08
C LEU A 121 3.94 -16.12 14.78
N ASP A 122 2.75 -15.55 14.71
CA ASP A 122 1.54 -16.21 15.23
C ASP A 122 1.18 -17.43 14.35
N ALA A 123 1.37 -17.34 13.04
CA ALA A 123 1.22 -18.49 12.15
C ALA A 123 2.22 -19.61 12.50
N LEU A 124 3.47 -19.26 12.82
CA LEU A 124 4.46 -20.23 13.28
C LEU A 124 4.09 -20.89 14.62
N LYS A 125 3.47 -20.13 15.51
CA LYS A 125 2.91 -20.63 16.77
C LYS A 125 1.79 -21.64 16.52
N ILE A 126 0.90 -21.33 15.58
CA ILE A 126 -0.20 -22.22 15.15
C ILE A 126 0.40 -23.51 14.55
N ALA A 127 1.47 -23.45 13.74
CA ALA A 127 2.13 -24.61 13.18
C ALA A 127 2.66 -25.55 14.27
N ARG A 128 3.30 -25.02 15.30
CA ARG A 128 3.77 -25.82 16.45
C ARG A 128 2.64 -26.53 17.21
N GLN A 129 1.48 -25.89 17.29
CA GLN A 129 0.29 -26.40 18.00
C GLN A 129 -0.52 -27.42 17.19
N ASN A 130 -0.27 -27.51 15.87
CA ASN A 130 -0.98 -28.37 14.95
C ASN A 130 0.00 -29.14 14.07
N PRO A 131 0.79 -30.08 14.64
CA PRO A 131 1.86 -30.79 13.91
C PRO A 131 1.33 -31.64 12.75
N ASP A 132 0.08 -32.09 12.82
CA ASP A 132 -0.58 -32.90 11.80
C ASP A 132 -1.15 -32.07 10.64
N LYS A 133 -1.10 -30.75 10.75
CA LYS A 133 -1.63 -29.83 9.72
C LYS A 133 -0.53 -28.97 9.12
N ARG A 134 -0.70 -28.60 7.87
CA ARG A 134 0.17 -27.61 7.22
C ARG A 134 -0.37 -26.20 7.44
N VAL A 135 0.42 -25.33 8.01
CA VAL A 135 0.06 -23.93 8.23
C VAL A 135 0.66 -23.05 7.15
N VAL A 136 -0.19 -22.37 6.42
CA VAL A 136 0.23 -21.46 5.35
C VAL A 136 -0.04 -20.02 5.79
N PHE A 137 0.97 -19.17 5.74
CA PHE A 137 0.79 -17.73 5.92
C PHE A 137 0.67 -17.04 4.57
N MET A 138 -0.50 -16.46 4.27
CA MET A 138 -0.66 -15.57 3.13
C MET A 138 0.02 -14.24 3.43
N ALA A 139 1.24 -14.12 2.97
CA ALA A 139 2.07 -12.95 3.17
C ALA A 139 1.74 -11.89 2.13
N ILE A 140 1.16 -10.79 2.60
CA ILE A 140 0.84 -9.61 1.80
C ILE A 140 1.48 -8.39 2.42
N GLY A 141 1.92 -7.44 1.61
CA GLY A 141 2.53 -6.19 2.07
C GLY A 141 3.53 -5.64 1.08
N PHE A 142 4.02 -4.47 1.39
CA PHE A 142 5.21 -3.88 0.79
C PHE A 142 6.48 -4.33 1.53
N GLU A 143 7.58 -3.62 1.31
CA GLU A 143 8.84 -3.84 2.01
C GLU A 143 8.71 -3.73 3.54
N THR A 144 7.66 -3.08 4.04
CA THR A 144 7.36 -2.91 5.47
C THR A 144 7.14 -4.23 6.20
N THR A 145 6.45 -5.18 5.58
CA THR A 145 6.08 -6.47 6.21
C THR A 145 6.94 -7.65 5.73
N ALA A 146 7.69 -7.48 4.65
CA ALA A 146 8.60 -8.50 4.12
C ALA A 146 9.67 -8.96 5.14
N PRO A 147 10.28 -8.08 5.97
CA PRO A 147 11.25 -8.50 6.98
C PRO A 147 10.69 -9.51 7.98
N SER A 148 9.47 -9.28 8.49
CA SER A 148 8.85 -10.18 9.47
C SER A 148 8.49 -11.53 8.87
N SER A 149 8.04 -11.56 7.62
CA SER A 149 7.79 -12.80 6.88
C SER A 149 9.08 -13.59 6.64
N ALA A 150 10.14 -12.91 6.20
CA ALA A 150 11.46 -13.53 6.00
C ALA A 150 12.05 -14.05 7.31
N MET A 151 11.97 -13.28 8.40
CA MET A 151 12.41 -13.70 9.73
C MET A 151 11.67 -14.94 10.21
N THR A 152 10.36 -15.06 9.90
CA THR A 152 9.56 -16.22 10.30
C THR A 152 10.02 -17.48 9.57
N VAL A 153 10.36 -17.38 8.28
CA VAL A 153 10.97 -18.50 7.54
C VAL A 153 12.30 -18.92 8.15
N LEU A 154 13.18 -17.95 8.47
CA LEU A 154 14.46 -18.26 9.14
C LEU A 154 14.25 -18.93 10.49
N ARG A 155 13.26 -18.48 11.24
CA ARG A 155 12.92 -19.07 12.54
C ARG A 155 12.34 -20.46 12.40
N ALA A 156 11.46 -20.69 11.42
CA ALA A 156 10.92 -22.02 11.13
C ALA A 156 12.04 -23.00 10.79
N ALA A 157 12.96 -22.61 9.92
CA ALA A 157 14.12 -23.43 9.54
C ALA A 157 15.04 -23.73 10.74
N ALA A 158 15.32 -22.72 11.57
CA ALA A 158 16.19 -22.89 12.75
C ALA A 158 15.57 -23.79 13.84
N ASP A 159 14.25 -23.74 13.99
CA ASP A 159 13.50 -24.52 14.98
C ASP A 159 13.03 -25.89 14.45
N GLY A 160 13.36 -26.26 13.19
CA GLY A 160 12.95 -27.51 12.56
C GLY A 160 11.45 -27.66 12.35
N ILE A 161 10.73 -26.54 12.11
CA ILE A 161 9.27 -26.53 11.89
C ILE A 161 9.01 -26.68 10.39
N GLU A 162 8.69 -27.90 9.95
CA GLU A 162 8.52 -28.28 8.55
C GLU A 162 7.08 -28.08 8.02
N ASN A 163 6.11 -27.95 8.92
CA ASN A 163 4.70 -27.79 8.57
C ASN A 163 4.25 -26.32 8.41
N PHE A 164 5.18 -25.35 8.42
CA PHE A 164 4.93 -23.95 8.11
C PHE A 164 5.34 -23.65 6.67
N SER A 165 4.56 -22.82 5.96
CA SER A 165 4.95 -22.31 4.64
C SER A 165 4.39 -20.89 4.40
N LEU A 166 5.02 -20.20 3.46
CA LEU A 166 4.72 -18.82 3.09
C LEU A 166 4.16 -18.77 1.67
N PHE A 167 2.93 -18.27 1.51
CA PHE A 167 2.40 -17.88 0.22
C PHE A 167 2.75 -16.40 -0.05
N CYS A 168 3.88 -16.17 -0.74
CA CYS A 168 4.48 -14.85 -0.83
C CYS A 168 3.83 -13.94 -1.87
N ASN A 169 3.20 -12.85 -1.41
CA ASN A 169 2.59 -11.79 -2.20
C ASN A 169 3.11 -10.41 -1.79
N HIS A 170 4.35 -10.33 -1.31
CA HIS A 170 4.99 -9.05 -1.05
C HIS A 170 5.35 -8.37 -2.36
N VAL A 171 4.97 -7.10 -2.48
CA VAL A 171 5.29 -6.23 -3.61
C VAL A 171 6.31 -5.17 -3.21
N THR A 172 6.98 -4.56 -4.19
CA THR A 172 8.01 -3.54 -3.98
C THR A 172 7.63 -2.24 -4.66
N ILE A 173 7.82 -1.12 -3.96
CA ILE A 173 7.29 0.18 -4.39
C ILE A 173 8.06 0.80 -5.57
N ILE A 174 9.37 0.62 -5.64
CA ILE A 174 10.22 1.28 -6.64
C ILE A 174 9.80 0.97 -8.09
N PRO A 175 9.60 -0.30 -8.49
CA PRO A 175 9.14 -0.60 -9.85
C PRO A 175 7.73 -0.07 -10.14
N ALA A 176 6.86 0.01 -9.12
CA ALA A 176 5.52 0.55 -9.29
C ALA A 176 5.55 2.07 -9.54
N ILE A 177 6.37 2.83 -8.81
CA ILE A 177 6.56 4.26 -9.06
C ILE A 177 7.15 4.47 -10.47
N LYS A 178 8.12 3.65 -10.87
CA LYS A 178 8.71 3.73 -12.20
C LYS A 178 7.66 3.49 -13.30
N ALA A 179 6.82 2.47 -13.15
CA ALA A 179 5.74 2.18 -14.10
C ALA A 179 4.72 3.35 -14.21
N ILE A 180 4.48 4.07 -13.12
CA ILE A 180 3.65 5.28 -13.12
C ILE A 180 4.36 6.42 -13.86
N LEU A 181 5.63 6.65 -13.58
CA LEU A 181 6.42 7.71 -14.22
C LEU A 181 6.60 7.49 -15.73
N ASP A 182 6.67 6.22 -16.17
CA ASP A 182 6.75 5.84 -17.58
C ASP A 182 5.39 5.96 -18.31
N SER A 183 4.28 6.22 -17.58
CA SER A 183 2.95 6.38 -18.18
C SER A 183 2.83 7.75 -18.87
N PRO A 184 2.43 7.80 -20.16
CA PRO A 184 2.33 9.06 -20.89
C PRO A 184 1.16 9.96 -20.42
N ASP A 185 0.17 9.37 -19.77
CA ASP A 185 -1.09 10.03 -19.42
C ASP A 185 -1.03 10.81 -18.09
N LEU A 186 0.03 10.63 -17.30
CA LEU A 186 0.12 11.19 -15.96
C LEU A 186 1.16 12.32 -15.89
N ARG A 187 0.66 13.53 -15.60
CA ARG A 187 1.52 14.68 -15.31
C ARG A 187 1.54 14.92 -13.81
N LEU A 188 2.67 14.64 -13.19
CA LEU A 188 2.93 14.92 -11.78
C LEU A 188 4.02 15.97 -11.65
N ASP A 189 3.91 16.83 -10.64
CA ASP A 189 4.93 17.80 -10.30
C ASP A 189 5.91 17.27 -9.24
N GLY A 190 5.50 16.28 -8.44
CA GLY A 190 6.34 15.66 -7.43
C GLY A 190 5.64 14.55 -6.67
N PHE A 191 6.37 13.93 -5.73
CA PHE A 191 5.92 12.80 -4.94
C PHE A 191 6.03 13.03 -3.44
N ILE A 192 5.00 12.63 -2.71
CA ILE A 192 5.07 12.42 -1.26
C ILE A 192 5.47 10.95 -1.07
N GLY A 193 6.74 10.75 -0.72
CA GLY A 193 7.37 9.43 -0.60
C GLY A 193 6.82 8.62 0.59
N PRO A 194 6.75 7.27 0.46
CA PRO A 194 6.01 6.41 1.38
C PRO A 194 6.75 6.23 2.70
N GLY A 195 6.27 6.87 3.77
CA GLY A 195 6.92 6.82 5.09
C GLY A 195 7.15 5.41 5.62
N HIS A 196 6.14 4.51 5.55
CA HIS A 196 6.28 3.13 6.03
C HIS A 196 7.38 2.37 5.28
N VAL A 197 7.36 2.37 3.95
CA VAL A 197 8.35 1.67 3.13
C VAL A 197 9.73 2.25 3.36
N SER A 198 9.85 3.59 3.46
CA SER A 198 11.13 4.27 3.66
C SER A 198 11.78 3.93 5.02
N THR A 199 11.03 3.48 6.03
CA THR A 199 11.64 2.96 7.28
C THR A 199 12.50 1.72 7.01
N VAL A 200 12.23 0.98 5.96
CA VAL A 200 12.95 -0.23 5.57
C VAL A 200 14.00 0.05 4.51
N ILE A 201 13.61 0.70 3.38
CA ILE A 201 14.51 0.88 2.24
C ILE A 201 15.28 2.20 2.26
N GLY A 202 14.92 3.15 3.13
CA GLY A 202 15.51 4.49 3.17
C GLY A 202 14.99 5.42 2.09
N CYS A 203 15.66 6.56 1.92
CA CYS A 203 15.35 7.55 0.90
C CYS A 203 16.21 7.39 -0.36
N ARG A 204 17.41 6.82 -0.24
CA ARG A 204 18.35 6.62 -1.36
C ARG A 204 17.73 5.94 -2.60
N PRO A 205 16.90 4.89 -2.49
CA PRO A 205 16.30 4.23 -3.66
C PRO A 205 15.39 5.11 -4.51
N TYR A 206 14.99 6.27 -4.04
CA TYR A 206 14.15 7.23 -4.80
C TYR A 206 14.96 8.25 -5.59
N GLU A 207 16.30 8.29 -5.48
CA GLU A 207 17.15 9.29 -6.15
C GLU A 207 16.96 9.31 -7.67
N PHE A 208 16.62 8.16 -8.29
CA PHE A 208 16.32 8.09 -9.72
C PHE A 208 15.11 8.96 -10.14
N ILE A 209 14.16 9.20 -9.23
CA ILE A 209 12.97 10.03 -9.52
C ILE A 209 13.40 11.48 -9.79
N ALA A 210 14.31 11.96 -8.98
CA ALA A 210 14.89 13.29 -9.17
C ALA A 210 15.88 13.31 -10.36
N GLY A 211 16.78 12.31 -10.44
CA GLY A 211 17.84 12.26 -11.44
C GLY A 211 17.35 11.97 -12.86
N ASP A 212 16.52 10.93 -13.03
CA ASP A 212 16.12 10.46 -14.37
C ASP A 212 14.83 11.13 -14.86
N TYR A 213 13.91 11.47 -13.94
CA TYR A 213 12.57 12.00 -14.30
C TYR A 213 12.43 13.50 -13.98
N GLY A 214 13.38 14.11 -13.31
CA GLY A 214 13.30 15.54 -12.95
C GLY A 214 12.08 15.84 -12.07
N LYS A 215 11.74 14.96 -11.12
CA LYS A 215 10.62 15.14 -10.20
C LYS A 215 11.10 15.11 -8.75
N PRO A 216 10.79 16.15 -7.95
CA PRO A 216 11.12 16.16 -6.53
C PRO A 216 10.31 15.09 -5.78
N LEU A 217 10.94 14.53 -4.73
CA LEU A 217 10.28 13.62 -3.80
C LEU A 217 10.63 14.00 -2.36
N VAL A 218 9.64 13.98 -1.48
CA VAL A 218 9.85 14.15 -0.04
C VAL A 218 9.32 12.93 0.70
N CYS A 219 10.20 12.19 1.39
CA CYS A 219 9.79 11.09 2.27
C CYS A 219 9.05 11.68 3.48
N ALA A 220 7.77 11.33 3.66
CA ALA A 220 6.88 11.97 4.61
C ALA A 220 6.50 11.05 5.78
N GLY A 221 6.32 11.65 6.97
CA GLY A 221 5.64 11.02 8.08
C GLY A 221 4.11 11.01 7.88
N PHE A 222 3.36 10.61 8.92
CA PHE A 222 1.94 10.31 8.80
C PHE A 222 1.01 11.30 9.51
N GLU A 223 1.55 12.16 10.35
CA GLU A 223 0.72 13.13 11.05
C GLU A 223 0.37 14.31 10.12
N PRO A 224 -0.73 15.06 10.38
CA PRO A 224 -1.14 16.17 9.52
C PRO A 224 -0.04 17.17 9.19
N LEU A 225 0.75 17.56 10.21
CA LEU A 225 1.86 18.51 10.00
C LEU A 225 3.02 17.91 9.21
N ASP A 226 3.25 16.59 9.28
CA ASP A 226 4.26 15.91 8.46
C ASP A 226 3.92 16.07 6.97
N LEU A 227 2.65 15.83 6.63
CA LEU A 227 2.19 15.91 5.24
C LEU A 227 2.19 17.35 4.72
N LEU A 228 1.67 18.30 5.50
CA LEU A 228 1.72 19.72 5.12
C LEU A 228 3.16 20.22 4.96
N GLN A 229 4.07 19.82 5.86
CA GLN A 229 5.49 20.16 5.75
C GLN A 229 6.12 19.55 4.50
N SER A 230 5.78 18.30 4.16
CA SER A 230 6.28 17.66 2.95
C SER A 230 5.79 18.34 1.68
N ILE A 231 4.52 18.78 1.65
CA ILE A 231 3.96 19.58 0.54
C ILE A 231 4.68 20.93 0.46
N TYR A 232 4.92 21.59 1.59
CA TYR A 232 5.69 22.84 1.63
C TYR A 232 7.09 22.67 1.04
N MET A 233 7.80 21.59 1.42
CA MET A 233 9.13 21.28 0.90
C MET A 233 9.11 21.02 -0.62
N LEU A 234 8.12 20.29 -1.13
CA LEU A 234 7.92 20.09 -2.58
C LEU A 234 7.66 21.41 -3.30
N MET A 235 6.78 22.26 -2.78
CA MET A 235 6.50 23.58 -3.35
C MET A 235 7.73 24.49 -3.36
N LEU A 236 8.53 24.42 -2.30
CA LEU A 236 9.78 25.19 -2.19
C LEU A 236 10.80 24.74 -3.25
N GLN A 237 11.00 23.43 -3.44
CA GLN A 237 11.87 22.88 -4.48
C GLN A 237 11.41 23.35 -5.87
N LEU A 238 10.10 23.28 -6.17
CA LEU A 238 9.56 23.72 -7.47
C LEU A 238 9.80 25.22 -7.71
N LYS A 239 9.61 26.06 -6.67
CA LYS A 239 9.86 27.50 -6.76
C LYS A 239 11.34 27.84 -6.98
N GLU A 240 12.23 27.10 -6.35
CA GLU A 240 13.68 27.28 -6.45
C GLU A 240 14.30 26.62 -7.70
N GLY A 241 13.50 25.88 -8.48
CA GLY A 241 13.98 25.11 -9.62
C GLY A 241 14.88 23.94 -9.23
N ARG A 242 14.80 23.47 -7.97
CA ARG A 242 15.51 22.29 -7.48
C ARG A 242 14.69 21.04 -7.76
N CYS A 243 15.37 19.92 -7.83
CA CYS A 243 14.75 18.61 -7.99
C CYS A 243 15.59 17.58 -7.23
N GLU A 244 15.20 17.28 -6.02
CA GLU A 244 15.95 16.44 -5.09
C GLU A 244 15.01 15.48 -4.34
N VAL A 245 15.61 14.44 -3.74
CA VAL A 245 14.95 13.63 -2.73
C VAL A 245 15.25 14.24 -1.36
N GLU A 246 14.23 14.60 -0.62
CA GLU A 246 14.37 15.11 0.74
C GLU A 246 13.65 14.18 1.74
N ASN A 247 14.10 14.22 2.99
CA ASN A 247 13.54 13.42 4.08
C ASN A 247 12.91 14.31 5.15
N GLN A 248 11.59 14.42 5.16
CA GLN A 248 10.85 15.09 6.23
C GLN A 248 10.75 14.18 7.47
N TYR A 249 10.70 12.86 7.28
CA TYR A 249 10.46 11.88 8.36
C TYR A 249 11.76 11.44 9.06
N THR A 250 12.68 12.38 9.30
CA THR A 250 14.03 12.13 9.84
C THR A 250 14.04 11.47 11.20
N ARG A 251 12.96 11.62 12.01
CA ARG A 251 12.84 10.98 13.33
C ARG A 251 12.72 9.45 13.28
N VAL A 252 12.42 8.88 12.09
CA VAL A 252 12.19 7.43 11.93
C VAL A 252 12.94 6.86 10.73
N VAL A 253 13.05 7.61 9.64
CA VAL A 253 13.61 7.14 8.36
C VAL A 253 15.10 7.51 8.26
N PRO A 254 16.01 6.52 8.30
CA PRO A 254 17.41 6.75 7.95
C PRO A 254 17.56 6.80 6.42
N TRP A 255 18.57 7.53 5.93
CA TRP A 255 18.78 7.70 4.48
C TRP A 255 18.98 6.38 3.74
N ASP A 256 19.76 5.46 4.32
CA ASP A 256 20.08 4.15 3.74
C ASP A 256 19.13 3.03 4.20
N GLY A 257 18.07 3.35 4.94
CA GLY A 257 17.10 2.39 5.44
C GLY A 257 17.60 1.52 6.59
N ASN A 258 16.84 0.48 6.89
CA ASN A 258 17.18 -0.51 7.91
C ASN A 258 17.99 -1.67 7.30
N LEU A 259 19.31 -1.58 7.39
CA LEU A 259 20.22 -2.56 6.78
C LEU A 259 19.99 -3.98 7.29
N LYS A 260 19.60 -4.17 8.57
CA LYS A 260 19.28 -5.49 9.12
C LYS A 260 18.00 -6.07 8.48
N ALA A 261 16.97 -5.25 8.32
CA ALA A 261 15.73 -5.66 7.67
C ALA A 261 15.99 -6.05 6.20
N LEU A 262 16.75 -5.22 5.46
CA LEU A 262 17.16 -5.52 4.09
C LEU A 262 17.99 -6.81 3.99
N GLN A 263 18.92 -7.02 4.90
CA GLN A 263 19.70 -8.25 4.94
C GLN A 263 18.82 -9.49 5.13
N VAL A 264 17.84 -9.44 6.02
CA VAL A 264 16.91 -10.54 6.28
C VAL A 264 16.04 -10.84 5.06
N ILE A 265 15.48 -9.79 4.42
CA ILE A 265 14.74 -9.96 3.16
C ILE A 265 15.64 -10.62 2.12
N ASN A 266 16.81 -10.06 1.86
CA ASN A 266 17.75 -10.59 0.86
C ASN A 266 18.26 -12.01 1.18
N GLN A 267 18.25 -12.41 2.44
CA GLN A 267 18.61 -13.76 2.82
C GLN A 267 17.57 -14.79 2.36
N VAL A 268 16.27 -14.48 2.48
CA VAL A 268 15.18 -15.44 2.26
C VAL A 268 14.49 -15.24 0.92
N MET A 269 14.42 -14.00 0.44
CA MET A 269 13.59 -13.64 -0.71
C MET A 269 14.44 -13.06 -1.84
N GLU A 270 13.89 -13.12 -3.05
CA GLU A 270 14.42 -12.50 -4.27
C GLU A 270 13.27 -11.91 -5.09
N LEU A 271 13.61 -11.01 -6.02
CA LEU A 271 12.61 -10.39 -6.90
C LEU A 271 12.09 -11.42 -7.92
N ARG A 272 10.78 -11.40 -8.15
CA ARG A 272 10.15 -12.12 -9.26
C ARG A 272 10.44 -11.39 -10.58
N PRO A 273 10.62 -12.10 -11.69
CA PRO A 273 10.76 -11.46 -13.00
C PRO A 273 9.56 -10.59 -13.38
N TYR A 274 8.35 -11.06 -13.09
CA TYR A 274 7.08 -10.35 -13.34
C TYR A 274 6.09 -10.63 -12.22
N PHE A 275 5.27 -9.62 -11.93
CA PHE A 275 4.12 -9.76 -11.04
C PHE A 275 2.98 -8.87 -11.55
N GLU A 276 1.76 -9.39 -11.51
CA GLU A 276 0.58 -8.61 -11.86
C GLU A 276 0.16 -7.75 -10.66
N TRP A 277 -0.13 -6.49 -10.94
CA TRP A 277 -0.71 -5.57 -9.97
C TRP A 277 -2.14 -5.28 -10.39
N ARG A 278 -3.08 -5.43 -9.48
CA ARG A 278 -4.47 -5.14 -9.75
C ARG A 278 -4.63 -3.69 -10.18
N GLY A 279 -5.29 -3.47 -11.32
CA GLY A 279 -5.48 -2.15 -11.90
C GLY A 279 -4.28 -1.51 -12.59
N LEU A 280 -3.06 -2.06 -12.44
CA LEU A 280 -1.83 -1.54 -13.06
C LEU A 280 -1.21 -2.50 -14.07
N GLY A 281 -1.65 -3.77 -14.08
CA GLY A 281 -1.11 -4.79 -14.98
C GLY A 281 0.22 -5.39 -14.54
N PHE A 282 0.98 -5.97 -15.47
CA PHE A 282 2.26 -6.61 -15.16
C PHE A 282 3.39 -5.60 -15.04
N ILE A 283 4.08 -5.65 -13.89
CA ILE A 283 5.24 -4.83 -13.60
C ILE A 283 6.45 -5.75 -13.36
N SER A 284 7.52 -5.49 -14.08
CA SER A 284 8.77 -6.26 -13.97
C SER A 284 9.43 -6.02 -12.62
N HIS A 285 9.93 -7.09 -12.00
CA HIS A 285 10.71 -7.07 -10.75
C HIS A 285 10.03 -6.32 -9.60
N SER A 286 8.70 -6.42 -9.51
CA SER A 286 7.87 -5.64 -8.58
C SER A 286 7.30 -6.45 -7.41
N ALA A 287 7.71 -7.70 -7.25
CA ALA A 287 7.29 -8.53 -6.14
C ALA A 287 8.40 -9.49 -5.71
N LEU A 288 8.28 -9.99 -4.49
CA LEU A 288 9.20 -10.95 -3.90
C LEU A 288 8.68 -12.38 -4.04
N ARG A 289 9.62 -13.34 -4.06
CA ARG A 289 9.37 -14.77 -3.89
C ARG A 289 10.39 -15.38 -2.95
N VAL A 290 10.07 -16.53 -2.41
CA VAL A 290 11.01 -17.29 -1.57
C VAL A 290 12.14 -17.85 -2.45
N LYS A 291 13.39 -17.74 -1.99
CA LYS A 291 14.57 -18.27 -2.67
C LYS A 291 14.59 -19.80 -2.65
N GLU A 292 15.21 -20.38 -3.68
CA GLU A 292 15.34 -21.84 -3.86
C GLU A 292 15.80 -22.58 -2.61
N ARG A 293 16.76 -22.05 -1.89
CA ARG A 293 17.29 -22.69 -0.67
C ARG A 293 16.28 -22.81 0.48
N TYR A 294 15.13 -22.13 0.37
CA TYR A 294 14.01 -22.19 1.31
C TYR A 294 12.74 -22.72 0.63
N ALA A 295 12.87 -23.46 -0.47
CA ALA A 295 11.76 -23.99 -1.27
C ALA A 295 10.74 -24.78 -0.46
N ASP A 296 11.17 -25.48 0.59
CA ASP A 296 10.32 -26.25 1.50
C ASP A 296 9.34 -25.36 2.29
N PHE A 297 9.58 -24.04 2.33
CA PHE A 297 8.70 -23.04 2.93
C PHE A 297 7.91 -22.25 1.88
N ASP A 298 7.99 -22.59 0.60
CA ASP A 298 7.28 -21.91 -0.47
C ASP A 298 5.95 -22.60 -0.80
N ALA A 299 4.84 -22.04 -0.34
CA ALA A 299 3.52 -22.60 -0.57
C ALA A 299 3.13 -22.70 -2.05
N GLU A 300 3.67 -21.85 -2.94
CA GLU A 300 3.39 -21.93 -4.39
C GLU A 300 3.92 -23.25 -4.97
N ARG A 301 5.07 -23.70 -4.48
CA ARG A 301 5.68 -24.97 -4.89
C ARG A 301 5.02 -26.17 -4.25
N LEU A 302 4.68 -26.06 -2.96
CA LEU A 302 4.11 -27.16 -2.20
C LEU A 302 2.70 -27.54 -2.68
N PHE A 303 1.91 -26.54 -3.11
CA PHE A 303 0.51 -26.73 -3.49
C PHE A 303 0.26 -26.69 -5.00
N LEU A 304 1.30 -26.43 -5.81
CA LEU A 304 1.17 -26.34 -7.28
C LEU A 304 -0.03 -25.45 -7.67
N VAL A 305 -0.06 -24.24 -7.14
CA VAL A 305 -1.18 -23.32 -7.34
C VAL A 305 -1.53 -23.12 -8.83
N PRO A 306 -2.81 -22.98 -9.17
CA PRO A 306 -3.25 -22.84 -10.57
C PRO A 306 -2.61 -21.67 -11.31
N GLY A 307 -2.34 -20.55 -10.61
CA GLY A 307 -1.72 -19.36 -11.19
C GLY A 307 -2.54 -18.72 -12.33
N VAL A 308 -3.86 -18.88 -12.29
CA VAL A 308 -4.75 -18.40 -13.35
C VAL A 308 -4.88 -16.89 -13.25
N ARG A 309 -4.67 -16.21 -14.36
CA ARG A 309 -4.94 -14.79 -14.47
C ARG A 309 -6.45 -14.53 -14.50
N VAL A 310 -6.92 -13.66 -13.62
CA VAL A 310 -8.31 -13.23 -13.56
C VAL A 310 -8.39 -11.73 -13.80
N ALA A 311 -9.19 -11.33 -14.78
CA ALA A 311 -9.38 -9.91 -15.11
C ALA A 311 -10.17 -9.20 -13.99
N ASP A 312 -9.82 -7.95 -13.73
CA ASP A 312 -10.57 -7.11 -12.78
C ASP A 312 -12.03 -6.92 -13.22
N PRO A 313 -12.97 -6.76 -12.26
CA PRO A 313 -14.36 -6.48 -12.58
C PRO A 313 -14.48 -5.21 -13.43
N LYS A 314 -15.13 -5.30 -14.60
CA LYS A 314 -15.30 -4.18 -15.55
C LYS A 314 -15.97 -2.94 -14.94
N ALA A 315 -16.78 -3.14 -13.88
CA ALA A 315 -17.43 -2.04 -13.17
C ALA A 315 -16.47 -1.25 -12.27
N CYS A 316 -15.36 -1.87 -11.85
CA CYS A 316 -14.38 -1.26 -10.95
C CYS A 316 -13.40 -0.38 -11.73
N GLN A 317 -13.18 0.85 -11.25
CA GLN A 317 -12.22 1.80 -11.81
C GLN A 317 -11.03 2.04 -10.87
N CYS A 318 -10.73 1.09 -9.96
CA CYS A 318 -9.60 1.22 -9.04
C CYS A 318 -8.27 1.54 -9.74
N GLY A 319 -8.02 0.95 -10.90
CA GLY A 319 -6.80 1.21 -11.66
C GLY A 319 -6.63 2.69 -12.03
N GLU A 320 -7.71 3.34 -12.46
CA GLU A 320 -7.69 4.76 -12.79
C GLU A 320 -7.53 5.65 -11.55
N VAL A 321 -8.08 5.21 -10.42
CA VAL A 321 -7.88 5.91 -9.13
C VAL A 321 -6.41 5.79 -8.68
N LEU A 322 -5.81 4.59 -8.76
CA LEU A 322 -4.41 4.34 -8.37
C LEU A 322 -3.40 5.03 -9.30
N LYS A 323 -3.79 5.32 -10.53
CA LYS A 323 -2.99 6.15 -11.46
C LYS A 323 -3.18 7.65 -11.23
N GLY A 324 -4.13 8.07 -10.39
CA GLY A 324 -4.46 9.48 -10.18
C GLY A 324 -5.21 10.13 -11.34
N VAL A 325 -5.82 9.32 -12.22
CA VAL A 325 -6.65 9.79 -13.36
C VAL A 325 -8.06 10.14 -12.87
N LEU A 326 -8.61 9.34 -11.94
CA LEU A 326 -9.91 9.56 -11.31
C LEU A 326 -9.77 9.75 -9.81
N LYS A 327 -10.63 10.57 -9.25
CA LYS A 327 -10.87 10.59 -7.80
C LYS A 327 -11.86 9.49 -7.40
N PRO A 328 -11.84 8.97 -6.15
CA PRO A 328 -12.75 7.90 -5.72
C PRO A 328 -14.23 8.15 -6.02
N TRP A 329 -14.70 9.36 -5.80
CA TRP A 329 -16.11 9.74 -6.02
C TRP A 329 -16.53 9.89 -7.48
N GLU A 330 -15.61 9.88 -8.41
CA GLU A 330 -15.87 9.89 -9.85
C GLU A 330 -16.08 8.47 -10.41
N CYS A 331 -15.74 7.44 -9.62
CA CYS A 331 -16.00 6.05 -10.00
C CYS A 331 -17.51 5.75 -10.00
N LYS A 332 -18.00 5.16 -11.09
CA LYS A 332 -19.43 4.92 -11.35
C LYS A 332 -20.16 4.09 -10.29
N VAL A 333 -19.45 3.21 -9.60
CA VAL A 333 -20.02 2.30 -8.60
C VAL A 333 -19.72 2.72 -7.16
N PHE A 334 -18.97 3.81 -6.97
CA PHE A 334 -18.58 4.30 -5.66
C PHE A 334 -19.78 4.69 -4.80
N GLY A 335 -19.84 4.18 -3.57
CA GLY A 335 -20.87 4.53 -2.59
C GLY A 335 -22.28 4.02 -2.92
N THR A 336 -22.43 3.26 -4.00
CA THR A 336 -23.67 2.62 -4.42
C THR A 336 -23.52 1.10 -4.38
N ALA A 337 -23.11 0.47 -5.47
CA ALA A 337 -22.84 -0.97 -5.50
C ALA A 337 -21.50 -1.35 -4.84
N CYS A 338 -20.53 -0.41 -4.74
CA CYS A 338 -19.24 -0.64 -4.12
C CYS A 338 -19.13 0.18 -2.83
N THR A 339 -19.20 -0.50 -1.69
CA THR A 339 -19.09 0.04 -0.34
C THR A 339 -18.08 -0.79 0.47
N PRO A 340 -17.66 -0.36 1.67
CA PRO A 340 -16.80 -1.19 2.54
C PRO A 340 -17.42 -2.53 2.93
N GLU A 341 -18.77 -2.61 2.95
CA GLU A 341 -19.52 -3.84 3.25
C GLU A 341 -19.61 -4.77 2.03
N THR A 342 -19.68 -4.19 0.82
CA THR A 342 -19.81 -4.90 -0.45
C THR A 342 -18.75 -4.44 -1.46
N PRO A 343 -17.45 -4.68 -1.20
CA PRO A 343 -16.40 -4.16 -2.04
C PRO A 343 -16.32 -4.88 -3.38
N ILE A 344 -16.49 -4.15 -4.50
CA ILE A 344 -16.22 -4.66 -5.85
C ILE A 344 -14.73 -4.56 -6.15
N GLY A 345 -14.10 -3.45 -5.76
CA GLY A 345 -12.68 -3.21 -5.90
C GLY A 345 -11.94 -3.22 -4.57
N THR A 346 -10.69 -3.66 -4.59
CA THR A 346 -9.85 -3.80 -3.39
C THR A 346 -9.52 -2.48 -2.70
N CYS A 347 -9.54 -1.35 -3.42
CA CYS A 347 -9.38 -0.02 -2.81
C CYS A 347 -10.51 0.35 -1.82
N MET A 348 -11.61 -0.41 -1.80
CA MET A 348 -12.73 -0.24 -0.86
C MET A 348 -12.63 -1.18 0.36
N VAL A 349 -11.68 -2.13 0.37
CA VAL A 349 -11.53 -3.13 1.44
C VAL A 349 -10.77 -2.58 2.63
N SER A 350 -9.57 -2.06 2.40
CA SER A 350 -8.69 -1.56 3.45
C SER A 350 -8.92 -0.06 3.70
N PRO A 351 -8.87 0.41 4.97
CA PRO A 351 -8.95 1.83 5.29
C PRO A 351 -7.77 2.66 4.74
N GLU A 352 -6.72 2.00 4.26
CA GLU A 352 -5.60 2.61 3.55
C GLU A 352 -5.85 2.75 2.04
N GLY A 353 -6.91 2.13 1.51
CA GLY A 353 -7.31 2.28 0.12
C GLY A 353 -8.00 3.62 -0.13
N ALA A 354 -7.70 4.27 -1.24
CA ALA A 354 -8.23 5.60 -1.56
C ALA A 354 -9.76 5.66 -1.52
N CYS A 355 -10.45 4.63 -2.05
CA CYS A 355 -11.91 4.57 -2.02
C CYS A 355 -12.46 4.45 -0.60
N ALA A 356 -11.93 3.53 0.22
CA ALA A 356 -12.39 3.32 1.59
C ALA A 356 -12.08 4.53 2.49
N ALA A 357 -10.88 5.11 2.36
CA ALA A 357 -10.50 6.29 3.12
C ALA A 357 -11.42 7.47 2.80
N TYR A 358 -11.70 7.74 1.53
CA TYR A 358 -12.64 8.79 1.15
C TYR A 358 -14.08 8.46 1.58
N TYR A 359 -14.53 7.21 1.43
CA TYR A 359 -15.88 6.79 1.85
C TYR A 359 -16.10 7.05 3.33
N ASN A 360 -15.13 6.71 4.17
CA ASN A 360 -15.25 6.82 5.62
C ASN A 360 -15.10 8.26 6.13
N PHE A 361 -14.28 9.09 5.49
CA PHE A 361 -13.90 10.40 6.03
C PHE A 361 -14.20 11.56 5.09
N GLY A 362 -13.92 11.48 3.80
CA GLY A 362 -13.98 12.60 2.86
C GLY A 362 -15.38 12.92 2.34
N ARG A 363 -16.29 11.94 2.27
CA ARG A 363 -17.64 12.15 1.71
C ARG A 363 -18.47 13.17 2.49
N PHE A 364 -18.34 13.18 3.81
CA PHE A 364 -19.11 14.08 4.67
C PHE A 364 -18.70 15.54 4.55
N THR A 365 -17.43 15.82 4.33
CA THR A 365 -16.93 17.18 4.09
C THR A 365 -17.55 17.75 2.83
N ARG A 366 -17.60 16.97 1.76
CA ARG A 366 -18.16 17.39 0.48
C ARG A 366 -19.68 17.57 0.48
N GLU A 367 -20.40 16.77 1.26
CA GLU A 367 -21.84 16.93 1.47
C GLU A 367 -22.14 18.23 2.21
N ARG A 368 -21.39 18.56 3.27
CA ARG A 368 -21.52 19.82 4.00
C ARG A 368 -21.26 21.06 3.12
N VAL A 369 -20.23 20.99 2.26
CA VAL A 369 -19.93 22.07 1.32
C VAL A 369 -21.05 22.27 0.30
N LYS A 370 -21.61 21.17 -0.24
CA LYS A 370 -22.77 21.24 -1.16
C LYS A 370 -24.04 21.77 -0.50
N GLU A 371 -24.27 21.45 0.76
CA GLU A 371 -25.39 22.00 1.54
C GLU A 371 -25.21 23.49 1.82
N ALA A 372 -24.00 23.90 2.22
CA ALA A 372 -23.67 25.32 2.45
C ALA A 372 -23.72 26.19 1.19
N THR A 373 -23.45 25.62 0.00
CA THR A 373 -23.58 26.35 -1.28
C THR A 373 -24.98 26.35 -1.85
N ARG A 374 -25.91 25.58 -1.28
CA ARG A 374 -27.34 25.56 -1.66
C ARG A 374 -28.24 26.39 -0.73
N ALA A 375 -27.70 26.81 0.41
CA ALA A 375 -28.35 27.72 1.37
C ALA A 375 -27.90 29.17 1.12
#